data_20f0f7ded5ed8bfe11afc4552be8921b
#
_entry.id   20f0f7ded5ed8bfe11afc4552be8921b
#
_cell.length_a   1.000
_cell.length_b   1.000
_cell.length_c   1.000
_cell.angle_alpha   90.00
_cell.angle_beta   90.00
_cell.angle_gamma   90.00
#
_symmetry.space_group_name_H-M   'P 1'
#
loop_
_entity.id
_entity.type
_entity.pdbx_description
1 polymer ?
#
loop_
_entity_poly.entity_id
_entity_poly.type
_entity_poly.pdbx_seq_one_letter_code
_entity_poly.pdbx_strand_id
1 'polypeptide(L)'
;MIFSMIHLVLISVIILAPWFLYKNPSRRMILFYQRMSYSTHCRLFYGKILLLTLILFHFVCYWMKPREYGVMLSTVMVFYLFSAKRTLSLINGIRNSRGVMVFVFTIALALLFTPHMYSLGVTLGYILLAVGFYPSSLLEGEKPSHKEFATYQEFQDDIIRNYYL
;
A
#
# COMPACT_ATOMS: atom_id res chain seq x y z
N MET A 1 -1.19 1.83 -27.76
CA MET A 1 -0.16 0.84 -27.42
C MET A 1 0.59 1.17 -26.12
N ILE A 2 1.20 2.35 -26.00
CA ILE A 2 1.98 2.74 -24.80
C ILE A 2 1.13 2.71 -23.50
N PHE A 3 -0.06 3.30 -23.51
CA PHE A 3 -0.96 3.28 -22.33
C PHE A 3 -1.37 1.87 -21.91
N SER A 4 -1.59 0.96 -22.86
CA SER A 4 -1.90 -0.45 -22.54
C SER A 4 -0.74 -1.15 -21.86
N MET A 5 0.50 -0.89 -22.29
CA MET A 5 1.69 -1.43 -21.64
C MET A 5 1.85 -0.89 -20.21
N ILE A 6 1.71 0.43 -20.03
CA ILE A 6 1.78 1.05 -18.70
C ILE A 6 0.69 0.48 -17.79
N HIS A 7 -0.53 0.31 -18.29
CA HIS A 7 -1.63 -0.28 -17.53
C HIS A 7 -1.32 -1.71 -17.08
N LEU A 8 -0.80 -2.54 -17.98
CA LEU A 8 -0.43 -3.91 -17.66
C LEU A 8 0.69 -3.97 -16.62
N VAL A 9 1.70 -3.11 -16.72
CA VAL A 9 2.77 -3.01 -15.72
C VAL A 9 2.20 -2.59 -14.36
N LEU A 10 1.34 -1.57 -14.33
CA LEU A 10 0.74 -1.12 -13.07
C LEU A 10 -0.06 -2.22 -12.39
N ILE A 11 -0.87 -2.98 -13.14
CA ILE A 11 -1.65 -4.09 -12.55
C ILE A 11 -0.73 -5.22 -12.07
N SER A 12 0.30 -5.54 -12.84
CA SER A 12 1.25 -6.58 -12.46
C SER A 12 1.92 -6.30 -11.11
N VAL A 13 2.14 -5.02 -10.76
CA VAL A 13 2.71 -4.63 -9.45
C VAL A 13 1.83 -5.10 -8.30
N ILE A 14 0.50 -5.00 -8.41
CA ILE A 14 -0.40 -5.43 -7.32
C ILE A 14 -0.25 -6.91 -7.00
N ILE A 15 -0.02 -7.73 -8.02
CA ILE A 15 0.09 -9.18 -7.89
C ILE A 15 1.51 -9.59 -7.52
N LEU A 16 2.51 -9.05 -8.23
CA LEU A 16 3.90 -9.48 -8.11
C LEU A 16 4.58 -8.92 -6.85
N ALA A 17 4.26 -7.69 -6.43
CA ALA A 17 4.92 -7.09 -5.27
C ALA A 17 4.69 -7.91 -3.98
N PRO A 18 3.47 -8.35 -3.62
CA PRO A 18 3.28 -9.24 -2.47
C PRO A 18 4.02 -10.56 -2.65
N TRP A 19 3.96 -11.16 -3.83
CA TRP A 19 4.59 -12.45 -4.09
C TRP A 19 6.10 -12.45 -3.84
N PHE A 20 6.81 -11.42 -4.31
CA PHE A 20 8.26 -11.35 -4.22
C PHE A 20 8.78 -10.64 -2.97
N LEU A 21 8.02 -9.68 -2.42
CA LEU A 21 8.51 -8.79 -1.37
C LEU A 21 7.89 -9.05 0.00
N TYR A 22 6.68 -9.63 0.06
CA TYR A 22 6.01 -9.85 1.34
C TYR A 22 6.72 -10.94 2.15
N LYS A 23 7.08 -10.62 3.40
CA LYS A 23 7.85 -11.49 4.30
C LYS A 23 9.22 -11.94 3.74
N ASN A 24 9.77 -11.20 2.79
CA ASN A 24 11.08 -11.53 2.24
C ASN A 24 12.18 -11.05 3.21
N PRO A 25 13.05 -11.94 3.74
CA PRO A 25 14.12 -11.59 4.67
C PRO A 25 15.33 -10.92 4.01
N SER A 26 15.17 -10.38 2.80
CA SER A 26 16.26 -9.70 2.12
C SER A 26 16.71 -8.46 2.90
N ARG A 27 18.02 -8.17 2.91
CA ARG A 27 18.62 -7.01 3.57
C ARG A 27 17.93 -5.69 3.16
N ARG A 28 17.48 -5.57 1.92
CA ARG A 28 16.78 -4.38 1.42
C ARG A 28 15.41 -4.20 2.07
N MET A 29 14.65 -5.28 2.21
CA MET A 29 13.33 -5.25 2.84
C MET A 29 13.42 -4.97 4.33
N ILE A 30 14.40 -5.55 5.02
CA ILE A 30 14.64 -5.28 6.44
C ILE A 30 14.97 -3.80 6.67
N LEU A 31 15.86 -3.23 5.86
CA LEU A 31 16.19 -1.79 5.93
C LEU A 31 14.96 -0.91 5.60
N PHE A 32 14.12 -1.34 4.67
CA PHE A 32 12.86 -0.65 4.36
C PHE A 32 11.95 -0.63 5.59
N TYR A 33 11.70 -1.78 6.21
CA TYR A 33 10.85 -1.89 7.39
C TYR A 33 11.41 -1.11 8.57
N GLN A 34 12.70 -1.19 8.81
CA GLN A 34 13.39 -0.41 9.82
C GLN A 34 13.16 1.10 9.63
N ARG A 35 13.40 1.61 8.43
CA ARG A 35 13.19 3.03 8.12
C ARG A 35 11.73 3.44 8.28
N MET A 36 10.79 2.59 7.85
CA MET A 36 9.35 2.84 7.99
C MET A 36 8.91 2.86 9.45
N SER A 37 9.49 2.04 10.33
CA SER A 37 9.15 2.01 11.75
C SER A 37 9.64 3.26 12.49
N TYR A 38 10.85 3.75 12.20
CA TYR A 38 11.46 4.84 12.97
C TYR A 38 11.29 6.24 12.37
N SER A 39 11.10 6.36 11.05
CA SER A 39 11.09 7.66 10.37
C SER A 39 9.70 8.06 9.89
N THR A 40 9.13 9.09 10.52
CA THR A 40 7.90 9.73 10.04
C THR A 40 8.03 10.28 8.63
N HIS A 41 9.24 10.77 8.27
CA HIS A 41 9.51 11.25 6.92
C HIS A 41 9.41 10.12 5.88
N CYS A 42 9.94 8.92 6.18
CA CYS A 42 9.83 7.77 5.30
C CYS A 42 8.37 7.33 5.13
N ARG A 43 7.57 7.35 6.20
CA ARG A 43 6.13 7.07 6.12
C ARG A 43 5.38 8.08 5.26
N LEU A 44 5.65 9.38 5.42
CA LEU A 44 5.07 10.41 4.56
C LEU A 44 5.49 10.25 3.09
N PHE A 45 6.74 9.90 2.84
CA PHE A 45 7.24 9.63 1.49
C PHE A 45 6.55 8.41 0.87
N TYR A 46 6.33 7.36 1.65
CA TYR A 46 5.57 6.18 1.23
C TYR A 46 4.13 6.54 0.83
N GLY A 47 3.43 7.35 1.63
CA GLY A 47 2.10 7.86 1.30
C GLY A 47 2.09 8.71 0.02
N LYS A 48 3.14 9.49 -0.23
CA LYS A 48 3.29 10.26 -1.48
C LYS A 48 3.51 9.35 -2.70
N ILE A 49 4.30 8.29 -2.55
CA ILE A 49 4.50 7.30 -3.64
C ILE A 49 3.18 6.62 -3.98
N LEU A 50 2.43 6.16 -2.98
CA LEU A 50 1.12 5.57 -3.23
C LEU A 50 0.20 6.55 -3.97
N LEU A 51 0.13 7.78 -3.51
CA LEU A 51 -0.70 8.81 -4.14
C LEU A 51 -0.29 9.05 -5.61
N LEU A 52 1.01 9.17 -5.87
CA LEU A 52 1.54 9.33 -7.22
C LEU A 52 1.17 8.14 -8.11
N THR A 53 1.28 6.91 -7.59
CA THR A 53 0.90 5.69 -8.31
C THR A 53 -0.59 5.68 -8.63
N LEU A 54 -1.45 6.08 -7.68
CA LEU A 54 -2.89 6.17 -7.90
C LEU A 54 -3.26 7.23 -8.94
N ILE A 55 -2.61 8.39 -8.91
CA ILE A 55 -2.82 9.44 -9.91
C ILE A 55 -2.40 8.96 -11.30
N LEU A 56 -1.24 8.33 -11.42
CA LEU A 56 -0.74 7.76 -12.68
C LEU A 56 -1.69 6.69 -13.21
N PHE A 57 -2.12 5.75 -12.36
CA PHE A 57 -3.07 4.72 -12.73
C PHE A 57 -4.41 5.32 -13.19
N HIS A 58 -4.91 6.31 -12.45
CA HIS A 58 -6.15 7.00 -12.79
C HIS A 58 -6.06 7.72 -14.15
N PHE A 59 -4.95 8.42 -14.40
CA PHE A 59 -4.69 9.06 -15.68
C PHE A 59 -4.71 8.05 -16.85
N VAL A 60 -4.04 6.90 -16.68
CA VAL A 60 -4.03 5.84 -17.68
C VAL A 60 -5.45 5.27 -17.91
N CYS A 61 -6.22 5.04 -16.85
CA CYS A 61 -7.60 4.56 -16.96
C CYS A 61 -8.50 5.55 -17.68
N TYR A 62 -8.38 6.85 -17.37
CA TYR A 62 -9.13 7.90 -18.04
C TYR A 62 -8.92 7.90 -19.57
N TRP A 63 -7.67 7.68 -20.02
CA TRP A 63 -7.36 7.61 -21.45
C TRP A 63 -7.81 6.30 -22.10
N MET A 64 -7.77 5.19 -21.38
CA MET A 64 -8.12 3.88 -21.95
C MET A 64 -9.60 3.55 -21.89
N LYS A 65 -10.31 4.01 -20.86
CA LYS A 65 -11.69 3.66 -20.56
C LYS A 65 -12.52 4.88 -20.11
N PRO A 66 -12.70 5.90 -20.96
CA PRO A 66 -13.31 7.17 -20.55
C PRO A 66 -14.79 7.06 -20.11
N ARG A 67 -15.46 5.93 -20.42
CA ARG A 67 -16.86 5.70 -20.06
C ARG A 67 -17.05 4.78 -18.85
N GLU A 68 -16.00 4.49 -18.12
CA GLU A 68 -16.07 3.65 -16.93
C GLU A 68 -16.52 4.46 -15.71
N TYR A 69 -17.65 4.11 -15.08
CA TYR A 69 -18.13 4.78 -13.86
C TYR A 69 -17.13 4.67 -12.71
N GLY A 70 -16.40 3.58 -12.62
CA GLY A 70 -15.33 3.38 -11.65
C GLY A 70 -14.26 4.45 -11.70
N VAL A 71 -13.99 5.04 -12.88
CA VAL A 71 -13.02 6.14 -13.02
C VAL A 71 -13.50 7.38 -12.28
N MET A 72 -14.78 7.72 -12.36
CA MET A 72 -15.35 8.86 -11.63
C MET A 72 -15.25 8.67 -10.11
N LEU A 73 -15.63 7.48 -9.62
CA LEU A 73 -15.57 7.18 -8.18
C LEU A 73 -14.12 7.11 -7.69
N SER A 74 -13.22 6.52 -8.46
CA SER A 74 -11.79 6.50 -8.11
C SER A 74 -11.19 7.90 -8.12
N THR A 75 -11.65 8.84 -8.98
CA THR A 75 -11.26 10.24 -8.96
C THR A 75 -11.61 10.88 -7.62
N VAL A 76 -12.84 10.72 -7.17
CA VAL A 76 -13.31 11.26 -5.88
C VAL A 76 -12.44 10.71 -4.75
N MET A 77 -12.14 9.41 -4.79
CA MET A 77 -11.31 8.75 -3.79
C MET A 77 -9.87 9.27 -3.79
N VAL A 78 -9.25 9.40 -4.96
CA VAL A 78 -7.90 9.96 -5.11
C VAL A 78 -7.86 11.42 -4.66
N PHE A 79 -8.89 12.19 -4.97
CA PHE A 79 -9.00 13.58 -4.53
C PHE A 79 -9.14 13.69 -3.01
N TYR A 80 -9.93 12.82 -2.38
CA TYR A 80 -10.02 12.74 -0.91
C TYR A 80 -8.66 12.42 -0.29
N LEU A 81 -7.89 11.53 -0.93
CA LEU A 81 -6.56 11.11 -0.49
C LEU A 81 -5.43 12.09 -0.86
N PHE A 82 -5.72 13.22 -1.50
CA PHE A 82 -4.71 14.15 -2.04
C PHE A 82 -3.74 14.74 -0.98
N SER A 83 -3.87 14.34 0.26
CA SER A 83 -2.93 14.66 1.35
C SER A 83 -2.23 13.40 1.85
N ALA A 84 -0.90 13.43 1.89
CA ALA A 84 -0.11 12.32 2.45
C ALA A 84 -0.53 11.97 3.89
N LYS A 85 -0.95 12.94 4.69
CA LYS A 85 -1.47 12.71 6.05
C LYS A 85 -2.78 11.92 6.04
N ARG A 86 -3.73 12.27 5.15
CA ARG A 86 -5.01 11.53 5.01
C ARG A 86 -4.77 10.12 4.49
N THR A 87 -3.87 9.97 3.51
CA THR A 87 -3.47 8.66 2.97
C THR A 87 -2.91 7.76 4.07
N LEU A 88 -2.01 8.28 4.91
CA LEU A 88 -1.47 7.51 6.04
C LEU A 88 -2.53 7.18 7.09
N SER A 89 -3.42 8.12 7.41
CA SER A 89 -4.53 7.88 8.33
C SER A 89 -5.45 6.75 7.85
N LEU A 90 -5.75 6.71 6.54
CA LEU A 90 -6.55 5.65 5.92
C LEU A 90 -5.81 4.31 5.98
N ILE A 91 -4.53 4.27 5.61
CA ILE A 91 -3.70 3.06 5.68
C ILE A 91 -3.68 2.51 7.11
N ASN A 92 -3.43 3.37 8.11
CA ASN A 92 -3.44 2.98 9.52
C ASN A 92 -4.81 2.46 9.97
N GLY A 93 -5.89 3.13 9.58
CA GLY A 93 -7.25 2.70 9.93
C GLY A 93 -7.57 1.30 9.40
N ILE A 94 -7.20 1.00 8.15
CA ILE A 94 -7.40 -0.32 7.56
C ILE A 94 -6.46 -1.35 8.21
N ARG A 95 -5.20 -0.99 8.46
CA ARG A 95 -4.19 -1.89 9.04
C ARG A 95 -4.53 -2.33 10.47
N ASN A 96 -5.05 -1.42 11.28
CA ASN A 96 -5.34 -1.68 12.69
C ASN A 96 -6.58 -2.57 12.92
N SER A 97 -7.41 -2.76 11.89
CA SER A 97 -8.62 -3.59 11.98
C SER A 97 -8.62 -4.69 10.92
N ARG A 98 -8.40 -5.93 11.36
CA ARG A 98 -8.47 -7.11 10.46
C ARG A 98 -9.83 -7.20 9.76
N GLY A 99 -10.91 -6.90 10.46
CA GLY A 99 -12.25 -6.92 9.88
C GLY A 99 -12.41 -5.91 8.75
N VAL A 100 -11.91 -4.68 8.93
CA VAL A 100 -11.93 -3.65 7.89
C VAL A 100 -11.07 -4.07 6.70
N MET A 101 -9.89 -4.64 6.94
CA MET A 101 -9.02 -5.12 5.86
C MET A 101 -9.71 -6.21 5.02
N VAL A 102 -10.32 -7.21 5.66
CA VAL A 102 -11.08 -8.28 4.96
C VAL A 102 -12.26 -7.70 4.20
N PHE A 103 -13.00 -6.77 4.81
CA PHE A 103 -14.13 -6.11 4.17
C PHE A 103 -13.72 -5.32 2.92
N VAL A 104 -12.66 -4.50 3.00
CA VAL A 104 -12.12 -3.74 1.86
C VAL A 104 -11.62 -4.69 0.76
N PHE A 105 -10.98 -5.79 1.14
CA PHE A 105 -10.52 -6.82 0.20
C PHE A 105 -11.70 -7.47 -0.55
N THR A 106 -12.76 -7.85 0.18
CA THR A 106 -13.97 -8.43 -0.43
C THR A 106 -14.65 -7.45 -1.39
N ILE A 107 -14.76 -6.17 -0.99
CA ILE A 107 -15.29 -5.13 -1.87
C ILE A 107 -14.42 -4.94 -3.10
N ALA A 108 -13.08 -4.89 -2.94
CA ALA A 108 -12.17 -4.74 -4.07
C ALA A 108 -12.34 -5.88 -5.08
N LEU A 109 -12.44 -7.13 -4.60
CA LEU A 109 -12.71 -8.29 -5.46
C LEU A 109 -14.06 -8.18 -6.16
N ALA A 110 -15.15 -7.87 -5.44
CA ALA A 110 -16.47 -7.72 -6.02
C ALA A 110 -16.48 -6.66 -7.13
N LEU A 111 -15.82 -5.52 -6.91
CA LEU A 111 -15.73 -4.44 -7.89
C LEU A 111 -14.94 -4.81 -9.14
N LEU A 112 -13.92 -5.69 -9.04
CA LEU A 112 -13.19 -6.18 -10.21
C LEU A 112 -14.09 -6.98 -11.17
N PHE A 113 -15.08 -7.68 -10.64
CA PHE A 113 -16.04 -8.45 -11.44
C PHE A 113 -17.30 -7.65 -11.83
N THR A 114 -17.50 -6.46 -11.26
CA THR A 114 -18.64 -5.61 -11.59
C THR A 114 -18.35 -4.81 -12.87
N PRO A 115 -19.23 -4.85 -13.88
CA PRO A 115 -19.08 -4.07 -15.10
C PRO A 115 -18.89 -2.59 -14.79
N HIS A 116 -17.97 -1.93 -15.51
CA HIS A 116 -17.68 -0.50 -15.38
C HIS A 116 -17.13 -0.02 -14.01
N MET A 117 -16.75 -0.94 -13.10
CA MET A 117 -16.19 -0.60 -11.77
C MET A 117 -14.73 -1.07 -11.58
N TYR A 118 -14.13 -1.59 -12.61
CA TYR A 118 -12.77 -2.17 -12.58
C TYR A 118 -11.71 -1.21 -12.03
N SER A 119 -11.71 0.06 -12.47
CA SER A 119 -10.72 1.05 -12.02
C SER A 119 -10.81 1.34 -10.52
N LEU A 120 -12.02 1.32 -9.94
CA LEU A 120 -12.20 1.45 -8.49
C LEU A 120 -11.69 0.21 -7.75
N GLY A 121 -11.96 -0.99 -8.26
CA GLY A 121 -11.44 -2.24 -7.69
C GLY A 121 -9.91 -2.27 -7.65
N VAL A 122 -9.24 -1.87 -8.74
CA VAL A 122 -7.78 -1.77 -8.80
C VAL A 122 -7.24 -0.69 -7.87
N THR A 123 -7.92 0.46 -7.74
CA THR A 123 -7.55 1.53 -6.80
C THR A 123 -7.55 1.00 -5.36
N LEU A 124 -8.59 0.27 -4.96
CA LEU A 124 -8.64 -0.39 -3.64
C LEU A 124 -7.55 -1.45 -3.50
N GLY A 125 -7.24 -2.19 -4.57
CA GLY A 125 -6.12 -3.13 -4.60
C GLY A 125 -4.78 -2.47 -4.30
N TYR A 126 -4.50 -1.29 -4.85
CA TYR A 126 -3.29 -0.51 -4.53
C TYR A 126 -3.26 -0.05 -3.07
N ILE A 127 -4.40 0.37 -2.53
CA ILE A 127 -4.49 0.77 -1.12
C ILE A 127 -4.23 -0.45 -0.21
N LEU A 128 -4.80 -1.60 -0.53
CA LEU A 128 -4.55 -2.84 0.22
C LEU A 128 -3.10 -3.29 0.12
N LEU A 129 -2.49 -3.17 -1.06
CA LEU A 129 -1.06 -3.41 -1.23
C LEU A 129 -0.24 -2.52 -0.30
N ALA A 130 -0.55 -1.22 -0.26
CA ALA A 130 0.13 -0.28 0.62
C ALA A 130 -0.11 -0.61 2.10
N VAL A 131 -1.32 -1.02 2.49
CA VAL A 131 -1.63 -1.49 3.85
C VAL A 131 -0.79 -2.71 4.23
N GLY A 132 -0.61 -3.65 3.29
CA GLY A 132 0.17 -4.88 3.52
C GLY A 132 1.64 -4.61 3.85
N PHE A 133 2.24 -3.57 3.26
CA PHE A 133 3.63 -3.18 3.50
C PHE A 133 3.80 -2.07 4.55
N TYR A 134 2.72 -1.60 5.16
CA TYR A 134 2.80 -0.57 6.20
C TYR A 134 3.05 -1.19 7.58
N PRO A 135 3.92 -0.59 8.44
CA PRO A 135 4.20 -1.11 9.77
C PRO A 135 2.94 -1.15 10.65
N SER A 136 2.91 -2.10 11.57
CA SER A 136 1.86 -2.13 12.60
C SER A 136 2.05 -0.96 13.59
N SER A 137 0.95 -0.50 14.19
CA SER A 137 0.97 0.59 15.19
C SER A 137 1.81 0.25 16.43
N LEU A 138 2.03 -1.02 16.71
CA LEU A 138 2.88 -1.49 17.80
C LEU A 138 4.34 -1.05 17.66
N LEU A 139 4.79 -0.80 16.44
CA LEU A 139 6.15 -0.33 16.14
C LEU A 139 6.26 1.21 16.09
N GLU A 140 5.13 1.92 16.19
CA GLU A 140 5.06 3.39 16.13
C GLU A 140 5.35 4.04 17.50
N GLY A 141 6.43 3.80 18.13
CA GLY A 141 6.70 4.51 19.40
C GLY A 141 7.91 4.02 20.18
N GLU A 142 8.30 2.80 20.00
CA GLU A 142 9.51 2.30 20.60
C GLU A 142 10.72 2.75 19.78
N LYS A 143 11.31 3.89 20.20
CA LYS A 143 12.71 4.15 19.85
C LYS A 143 13.52 3.06 20.53
N PRO A 144 14.17 2.14 19.79
CA PRO A 144 15.02 1.19 20.42
C PRO A 144 16.08 1.98 21.21
N SER A 145 16.09 1.78 22.49
CA SER A 145 17.23 2.18 23.29
C SER A 145 18.45 1.54 22.64
N HIS A 146 19.45 2.31 22.30
CA HIS A 146 20.70 1.84 21.64
C HIS A 146 21.42 0.71 22.40
N LYS A 147 20.87 0.25 23.51
CA LYS A 147 21.44 -0.80 24.39
C LYS A 147 20.74 -2.17 24.29
N GLU A 148 19.60 -2.29 23.59
CA GLU A 148 18.79 -3.52 23.65
C GLU A 148 19.02 -4.52 22.54
N PHE A 149 19.63 -4.13 21.42
CA PHE A 149 19.92 -5.10 20.35
C PHE A 149 21.37 -5.56 20.43
N ALA A 150 21.61 -6.65 21.16
CA ALA A 150 22.93 -7.23 21.29
C ALA A 150 23.49 -7.79 19.97
N THR A 151 22.61 -8.10 19.00
CA THR A 151 23.02 -8.69 17.72
C THR A 151 22.08 -8.25 16.59
N TYR A 152 22.67 -7.99 15.41
CA TYR A 152 21.91 -7.65 14.18
C TYR A 152 20.85 -8.69 13.81
N GLN A 153 21.06 -9.97 14.17
CA GLN A 153 20.11 -11.07 13.94
C GLN A 153 18.87 -10.96 14.84
N GLU A 154 19.02 -10.66 16.13
CA GLU A 154 17.86 -10.45 17.04
C GLU A 154 16.97 -9.31 16.57
N PHE A 155 17.58 -8.24 16.09
CA PHE A 155 16.86 -7.12 15.51
C PHE A 155 16.14 -7.49 14.21
N GLN A 156 16.73 -8.35 13.36
CA GLN A 156 16.09 -8.88 12.16
C GLN A 156 14.86 -9.72 12.50
N ASP A 157 15.00 -10.63 13.44
CA ASP A 157 13.95 -11.54 13.86
C ASP A 157 12.78 -10.79 14.51
N ASP A 158 13.09 -9.77 15.29
CA ASP A 158 12.08 -8.91 15.93
C ASP A 158 11.31 -8.08 14.89
N ILE A 159 11.98 -7.47 13.92
CA ILE A 159 11.31 -6.77 12.82
C ILE A 159 10.44 -7.72 12.01
N ILE A 160 10.95 -8.89 11.63
CA ILE A 160 10.18 -9.86 10.86
C ILE A 160 8.96 -10.33 11.67
N ARG A 161 9.12 -10.58 12.94
CA ARG A 161 8.07 -11.05 13.84
C ARG A 161 6.98 -10.00 14.07
N ASN A 162 7.37 -8.77 14.38
CA ASN A 162 6.45 -7.70 14.76
C ASN A 162 5.86 -6.93 13.56
N TYR A 163 6.53 -6.95 12.42
CA TYR A 163 6.06 -6.27 11.24
C TYR A 163 4.95 -7.02 10.49
N TYR A 164 4.96 -8.35 10.60
CA TYR A 164 4.06 -9.22 9.85
C TYR A 164 2.96 -9.88 10.70
N LEU A 165 2.93 -9.64 11.98
CA LEU A 165 1.84 -10.00 12.87
C LEU A 165 0.83 -8.89 12.99
#